data_6708af126c6e5e5becb3bc12d84bca46
#
_entry.id   6708af126c6e5e5becb3bc12d84bca46
#
_cell.length_a   1.000
_cell.length_b   1.000
_cell.length_c   1.000
_cell.angle_alpha   90.00
_cell.angle_beta   90.00
_cell.angle_gamma   90.00
#
_symmetry.space_group_name_H-M   'P 1'
#
loop_
_entity.id
_entity.type
_entity.pdbx_description
1 polymer ?
#
loop_
_entity_poly.entity_id
_entity_poly.type
_entity_poly.pdbx_seq_one_letter_code
_entity_poly.pdbx_strand_id
1 'polypeptide(L)'
;NDKWISIYNWIFTDGNPTDKMLIAHNVMSLYCKYESFLNIDETMFDAIKTNYNLYLRTNVSQYLDMKRDIGKFIQNIVTQVSDYALSILSKFKANLIALFVFLFTVVLTNIGNKQNWGDIFTKHTIYIIELFAMGSMVYMVICIFETRYQLKKVRTGYQELKNNYKDVLSDLEIKEAFQEDKLFKEANKSAKNGLIGWSIVWGATLLLCILVIEFFTTNHGVLVWLWDKCYTLFIASK
;
A
#
# COMPACT_ATOMS: atom_id res chain seq x y z
N ASN A 1 -61.83 16.04 -4.34
CA ASN A 1 -61.08 15.89 -5.60
C ASN A 1 -59.78 16.69 -5.66
N ASP A 2 -59.71 17.84 -5.01
CA ASP A 2 -58.53 18.74 -5.10
C ASP A 2 -57.25 18.13 -4.51
N LYS A 3 -57.39 17.29 -3.49
CA LYS A 3 -56.24 16.67 -2.81
C LYS A 3 -55.54 15.62 -3.66
N TRP A 4 -56.28 14.83 -4.44
CA TRP A 4 -55.67 13.91 -5.43
C TRP A 4 -54.91 14.63 -6.51
N ILE A 5 -55.44 15.77 -6.96
CA ILE A 5 -54.77 16.62 -7.93
C ILE A 5 -53.46 17.17 -7.37
N SER A 6 -53.46 17.56 -6.10
CA SER A 6 -52.24 18.02 -5.40
C SER A 6 -51.19 16.96 -5.32
N ILE A 7 -51.53 15.70 -4.96
CA ILE A 7 -50.60 14.57 -4.94
C ILE A 7 -50.07 14.28 -6.34
N TYR A 8 -50.97 14.23 -7.35
CA TYR A 8 -50.58 14.01 -8.73
C TYR A 8 -49.59 15.08 -9.22
N ASN A 9 -49.92 16.35 -9.04
CA ASN A 9 -49.05 17.44 -9.44
C ASN A 9 -47.71 17.38 -8.72
N TRP A 10 -47.68 17.09 -7.40
CA TRP A 10 -46.46 16.95 -6.66
C TRP A 10 -45.58 15.82 -7.18
N ILE A 11 -46.15 14.68 -7.60
CA ILE A 11 -45.37 13.56 -8.15
C ILE A 11 -44.66 13.99 -9.43
N PHE A 12 -45.32 14.76 -10.31
CA PHE A 12 -44.81 15.06 -11.65
C PHE A 12 -44.18 16.44 -11.81
N THR A 13 -44.16 17.29 -10.78
CA THR A 13 -43.67 18.67 -10.93
C THR A 13 -42.15 18.79 -10.76
N ASP A 14 -41.52 18.14 -9.78
CA ASP A 14 -40.10 18.28 -9.49
C ASP A 14 -39.50 16.96 -9.00
N GLY A 15 -38.21 16.70 -9.33
CA GLY A 15 -37.46 15.53 -8.89
C GLY A 15 -37.77 14.25 -9.66
N ASN A 16 -37.50 13.08 -9.07
CA ASN A 16 -37.74 11.79 -9.73
C ASN A 16 -39.19 11.33 -9.54
N PRO A 17 -40.01 11.30 -10.59
CA PRO A 17 -41.42 10.88 -10.49
C PRO A 17 -41.56 9.41 -10.03
N THR A 18 -40.61 8.54 -10.41
CA THR A 18 -40.68 7.12 -10.09
C THR A 18 -40.55 6.91 -8.55
N ASP A 19 -39.57 7.58 -7.93
CA ASP A 19 -39.35 7.49 -6.48
C ASP A 19 -40.54 8.11 -5.72
N LYS A 20 -41.03 9.26 -6.17
CA LYS A 20 -42.20 9.91 -5.56
C LYS A 20 -43.45 9.04 -5.67
N MET A 21 -43.68 8.41 -6.85
CA MET A 21 -44.82 7.51 -7.05
C MET A 21 -44.73 6.27 -6.14
N LEU A 22 -43.55 5.67 -6.02
CA LEU A 22 -43.33 4.51 -5.15
C LEU A 22 -43.59 4.84 -3.67
N ILE A 23 -43.09 5.97 -3.21
CA ILE A 23 -43.28 6.41 -1.82
C ILE A 23 -44.74 6.79 -1.58
N ALA A 24 -45.37 7.51 -2.49
CA ALA A 24 -46.80 7.83 -2.41
C ALA A 24 -47.63 6.55 -2.35
N HIS A 25 -47.36 5.58 -3.21
CA HIS A 25 -48.07 4.29 -3.24
C HIS A 25 -47.89 3.55 -1.87
N ASN A 26 -46.68 3.49 -1.34
CA ASN A 26 -46.42 2.81 -0.07
C ASN A 26 -47.17 3.47 1.10
N VAL A 27 -47.11 4.80 1.21
CA VAL A 27 -47.81 5.55 2.25
C VAL A 27 -49.32 5.38 2.11
N MET A 28 -49.87 5.54 0.88
CA MET A 28 -51.30 5.35 0.60
C MET A 28 -51.75 3.94 0.94
N SER A 29 -50.96 2.90 0.63
CA SER A 29 -51.28 1.51 0.96
C SER A 29 -51.40 1.28 2.48
N LEU A 30 -50.60 1.97 3.28
CA LEU A 30 -50.69 1.90 4.74
C LEU A 30 -51.96 2.60 5.27
N TYR A 31 -52.27 3.76 4.73
CA TYR A 31 -53.50 4.50 5.12
C TYR A 31 -54.75 3.75 4.72
N CYS A 32 -54.81 3.17 3.50
CA CYS A 32 -55.95 2.40 3.02
C CYS A 32 -56.23 1.11 3.81
N LYS A 33 -55.31 0.66 4.63
CA LYS A 33 -55.50 -0.47 5.55
C LYS A 33 -56.48 -0.11 6.69
N TYR A 34 -56.50 1.16 7.07
CA TYR A 34 -57.25 1.63 8.23
C TYR A 34 -58.42 2.58 7.90
N GLU A 35 -58.35 3.24 6.73
CA GLU A 35 -59.36 4.21 6.27
C GLU A 35 -59.75 3.96 4.79
N SER A 36 -60.91 4.50 4.39
CA SER A 36 -61.39 4.39 3.00
C SER A 36 -60.51 5.22 2.07
N PHE A 37 -60.11 4.64 0.93
CA PHE A 37 -59.35 5.30 -0.15
C PHE A 37 -59.99 6.62 -0.65
N LEU A 38 -61.31 6.79 -0.42
CA LEU A 38 -62.03 8.00 -0.80
C LEU A 38 -61.89 9.15 0.21
N ASN A 39 -61.39 8.85 1.40
CA ASN A 39 -61.35 9.80 2.52
C ASN A 39 -59.89 10.25 2.79
N ILE A 40 -59.28 10.90 1.77
CA ILE A 40 -57.92 11.42 1.91
C ILE A 40 -57.93 12.66 2.78
N ASP A 41 -57.11 12.59 3.84
CA ASP A 41 -56.85 13.70 4.74
C ASP A 41 -55.57 14.47 4.33
N GLU A 42 -55.40 15.71 4.79
CA GLU A 42 -54.16 16.51 4.63
C GLU A 42 -52.97 15.83 5.27
N THR A 43 -53.20 15.11 6.39
CA THR A 43 -52.16 14.35 7.09
C THR A 43 -51.49 13.30 6.21
N MET A 44 -52.24 12.65 5.28
CA MET A 44 -51.66 11.67 4.36
C MET A 44 -50.70 12.32 3.34
N PHE A 45 -51.07 13.49 2.80
CA PHE A 45 -50.17 14.19 1.85
C PHE A 45 -48.89 14.68 2.54
N ASP A 46 -49.00 15.18 3.73
CA ASP A 46 -47.85 15.58 4.55
C ASP A 46 -46.99 14.36 4.97
N ALA A 47 -47.59 13.23 5.24
CA ALA A 47 -46.89 11.97 5.47
C ALA A 47 -46.11 11.52 4.21
N ILE A 48 -46.73 11.63 3.00
CA ILE A 48 -46.02 11.32 1.73
C ILE A 48 -44.78 12.21 1.54
N LYS A 49 -44.92 13.53 1.73
CA LYS A 49 -43.83 14.50 1.61
C LYS A 49 -42.74 14.22 2.64
N THR A 50 -43.12 13.96 3.88
CA THR A 50 -42.19 13.66 4.97
C THR A 50 -41.39 12.38 4.69
N ASN A 51 -42.05 11.31 4.24
CA ASN A 51 -41.37 10.06 3.87
C ASN A 51 -40.44 10.25 2.66
N TYR A 52 -40.83 11.06 1.67
CA TYR A 52 -39.96 11.39 0.56
C TYR A 52 -38.72 12.18 1.01
N ASN A 53 -38.88 13.18 1.85
CA ASN A 53 -37.76 13.93 2.42
C ASN A 53 -36.83 13.05 3.25
N LEU A 54 -37.39 12.11 4.02
CA LEU A 54 -36.59 11.12 4.77
C LEU A 54 -35.81 10.20 3.83
N TYR A 55 -36.46 9.71 2.77
CA TYR A 55 -35.83 8.90 1.72
C TYR A 55 -34.64 9.64 1.06
N LEU A 56 -34.84 10.89 0.65
CA LEU A 56 -33.77 11.72 0.08
C LEU A 56 -32.62 11.91 1.06
N ARG A 57 -32.92 12.24 2.31
CA ARG A 57 -31.91 12.43 3.35
C ARG A 57 -31.12 11.15 3.61
N THR A 58 -31.78 9.99 3.63
CA THR A 58 -31.13 8.70 3.84
C THR A 58 -30.23 8.35 2.66
N ASN A 59 -30.67 8.53 1.44
CA ASN A 59 -29.86 8.27 0.24
C ASN A 59 -28.63 9.18 0.14
N VAL A 60 -28.79 10.48 0.43
CA VAL A 60 -27.68 11.43 0.46
C VAL A 60 -26.69 11.05 1.56
N SER A 61 -27.17 10.67 2.75
CA SER A 61 -26.30 10.21 3.82
C SER A 61 -25.52 8.97 3.43
N GLN A 62 -26.16 7.95 2.86
CA GLN A 62 -25.49 6.73 2.38
C GLN A 62 -24.45 7.03 1.30
N TYR A 63 -24.74 7.93 0.38
CA TYR A 63 -23.79 8.35 -0.65
C TYR A 63 -22.56 9.06 -0.05
N LEU A 64 -22.78 9.96 0.93
CA LEU A 64 -21.69 10.64 1.62
C LEU A 64 -20.85 9.67 2.47
N ASP A 65 -21.50 8.72 3.14
CA ASP A 65 -20.82 7.68 3.91
C ASP A 65 -19.94 6.80 3.01
N MET A 66 -20.45 6.39 1.85
CA MET A 66 -19.69 5.65 0.86
C MET A 66 -18.47 6.45 0.34
N LYS A 67 -18.64 7.73 -0.02
CA LYS A 67 -17.51 8.60 -0.41
C LYS A 67 -16.46 8.72 0.69
N ARG A 68 -16.90 8.86 1.94
CA ARG A 68 -16.00 8.89 3.10
C ARG A 68 -15.23 7.58 3.27
N ASP A 69 -15.89 6.46 3.10
CA ASP A 69 -15.25 5.15 3.26
C ASP A 69 -14.24 4.84 2.13
N ILE A 70 -14.54 5.25 0.89
CA ILE A 70 -13.56 5.24 -0.21
C ILE A 70 -12.36 6.13 0.14
N GLY A 71 -12.58 7.33 0.67
CA GLY A 71 -11.51 8.24 1.08
C GLY A 71 -10.61 7.63 2.15
N LYS A 72 -11.19 7.03 3.20
CA LYS A 72 -10.44 6.31 4.25
C LYS A 72 -9.65 5.14 3.69
N PHE A 73 -10.25 4.38 2.77
CA PHE A 73 -9.57 3.26 2.13
C PHE A 73 -8.35 3.75 1.32
N ILE A 74 -8.49 4.79 0.50
CA ILE A 74 -7.38 5.35 -0.27
C ILE A 74 -6.26 5.81 0.67
N GLN A 75 -6.60 6.52 1.74
CA GLN A 75 -5.63 6.97 2.74
C GLN A 75 -4.90 5.78 3.39
N ASN A 76 -5.62 4.73 3.76
CA ASN A 76 -5.04 3.52 4.35
C ASN A 76 -4.08 2.82 3.36
N ILE A 77 -4.47 2.69 2.09
CA ILE A 77 -3.61 2.13 1.04
C ILE A 77 -2.34 2.97 0.84
N VAL A 78 -2.46 4.29 0.79
CA VAL A 78 -1.31 5.20 0.66
C VAL A 78 -0.36 5.04 1.85
N THR A 79 -0.89 4.95 3.07
CA THR A 79 -0.11 4.69 4.28
C THR A 79 0.61 3.35 4.20
N GLN A 80 -0.09 2.25 3.85
CA GLN A 80 0.52 0.93 3.70
C GLN A 80 1.64 0.93 2.66
N VAL A 81 1.44 1.57 1.50
CA VAL A 81 2.47 1.69 0.45
C VAL A 81 3.71 2.43 0.99
N SER A 82 3.50 3.50 1.77
CA SER A 82 4.58 4.27 2.40
C SER A 82 5.32 3.45 3.45
N ASP A 83 4.61 2.71 4.30
CA ASP A 83 5.17 1.85 5.34
C ASP A 83 6.04 0.72 4.74
N TYR A 84 5.59 0.10 3.65
CA TYR A 84 6.38 -0.91 2.94
C TYR A 84 7.63 -0.31 2.29
N ALA A 85 7.55 0.91 1.78
CA ALA A 85 8.73 1.61 1.26
C ALA A 85 9.75 1.93 2.36
N LEU A 86 9.29 2.33 3.55
CA LEU A 86 10.14 2.61 4.69
C LEU A 86 10.67 1.33 5.37
N SER A 87 9.98 0.21 5.24
CA SER A 87 10.41 -1.07 5.82
C SER A 87 11.76 -1.52 5.31
N ILE A 88 12.09 -1.26 4.02
CA ILE A 88 13.39 -1.61 3.45
C ILE A 88 14.54 -0.85 4.15
N LEU A 89 14.33 0.42 4.50
CA LEU A 89 15.30 1.22 5.25
C LEU A 89 15.51 0.66 6.67
N SER A 90 14.44 0.24 7.34
CA SER A 90 14.50 -0.36 8.66
C SER A 90 15.27 -1.69 8.64
N LYS A 91 15.01 -2.53 7.63
CA LYS A 91 15.72 -3.80 7.41
C LYS A 91 17.21 -3.56 7.09
N PHE A 92 17.53 -2.56 6.28
CA PHE A 92 18.90 -2.14 6.01
C PHE A 92 19.61 -1.71 7.29
N LYS A 93 19.00 -0.83 8.10
CA LYS A 93 19.59 -0.39 9.37
C LYS A 93 19.86 -1.57 10.33
N ALA A 94 18.91 -2.48 10.46
CA ALA A 94 19.07 -3.67 11.30
C ALA A 94 20.23 -4.56 10.83
N ASN A 95 20.34 -4.79 9.52
CA ASN A 95 21.43 -5.55 8.92
C ASN A 95 22.79 -4.85 9.13
N LEU A 96 22.84 -3.53 8.96
CA LEU A 96 24.03 -2.74 9.18
C LEU A 96 24.51 -2.83 10.63
N ILE A 97 23.59 -2.72 11.60
CA ILE A 97 23.91 -2.88 13.03
C ILE A 97 24.46 -4.29 13.30
N ALA A 98 23.83 -5.33 12.76
CA ALA A 98 24.30 -6.71 12.92
C ALA A 98 25.71 -6.89 12.35
N LEU A 99 25.99 -6.29 11.19
CA LEU A 99 27.32 -6.32 10.55
C LEU A 99 28.37 -5.60 11.40
N PHE A 100 28.06 -4.43 11.93
CA PHE A 100 28.96 -3.70 12.84
C PHE A 100 29.25 -4.46 14.14
N VAL A 101 28.20 -4.99 14.78
CA VAL A 101 28.35 -5.78 16.00
C VAL A 101 29.24 -7.01 15.75
N PHE A 102 29.02 -7.69 14.61
CA PHE A 102 29.82 -8.84 14.21
C PHE A 102 31.30 -8.46 14.00
N LEU A 103 31.57 -7.42 13.18
CA LEU A 103 32.96 -6.94 12.94
C LEU A 103 33.65 -6.50 14.24
N PHE A 104 32.91 -5.77 15.08
CA PHE A 104 33.47 -5.34 16.39
C PHE A 104 33.83 -6.55 17.29
N THR A 105 32.97 -7.57 17.32
CA THR A 105 33.22 -8.80 18.05
C THR A 105 34.48 -9.51 17.53
N VAL A 106 34.64 -9.63 16.21
CA VAL A 106 35.81 -10.22 15.57
C VAL A 106 37.06 -9.45 15.92
N VAL A 107 37.05 -8.14 15.90
CA VAL A 107 38.18 -7.29 16.26
C VAL A 107 38.50 -7.47 17.73
N LEU A 108 37.55 -7.39 18.66
CA LEU A 108 37.78 -7.53 20.10
C LEU A 108 38.36 -8.90 20.48
N THR A 109 37.84 -9.97 19.90
CA THR A 109 38.36 -11.33 20.22
C THR A 109 39.78 -11.56 19.74
N ASN A 110 40.23 -10.83 18.71
CA ASN A 110 41.57 -10.97 18.16
C ASN A 110 42.58 -9.98 18.74
N ILE A 111 42.18 -8.80 19.25
CA ILE A 111 43.09 -7.81 19.86
C ILE A 111 43.76 -8.37 21.12
N GLY A 112 43.07 -9.17 21.94
CA GLY A 112 43.57 -9.69 23.20
C GLY A 112 44.82 -10.57 23.09
N ASN A 113 45.11 -11.11 21.90
CA ASN A 113 46.17 -12.10 21.67
C ASN A 113 47.28 -11.66 20.70
N LYS A 114 47.19 -10.44 20.10
CA LYS A 114 48.07 -10.03 19.01
C LYS A 114 48.51 -8.57 19.11
N GLN A 115 49.79 -8.30 18.82
CA GLN A 115 50.41 -6.98 18.94
C GLN A 115 50.24 -6.10 17.67
N ASN A 116 49.96 -6.68 16.51
CA ASN A 116 49.86 -5.96 15.25
C ASN A 116 48.48 -6.10 14.61
N TRP A 117 47.96 -5.03 13.96
CA TRP A 117 46.68 -5.00 13.26
C TRP A 117 46.61 -6.06 12.12
N GLY A 118 47.72 -6.32 11.42
CA GLY A 118 47.78 -7.34 10.38
C GLY A 118 47.57 -8.78 10.87
N ASP A 119 47.85 -9.04 12.14
CA ASP A 119 47.67 -10.36 12.76
C ASP A 119 46.23 -10.60 13.21
N ILE A 120 45.41 -9.56 13.29
CA ILE A 120 43.97 -9.65 13.63
C ILE A 120 43.20 -10.29 12.49
N PHE A 121 43.55 -9.95 11.22
CA PHE A 121 42.89 -10.43 10.02
C PHE A 121 43.60 -11.65 9.45
N THR A 122 43.55 -12.79 10.16
CA THR A 122 44.03 -14.06 9.64
C THR A 122 43.16 -14.56 8.49
N LYS A 123 43.68 -15.47 7.63
CA LYS A 123 42.90 -16.09 6.54
C LYS A 123 41.57 -16.64 7.01
N HIS A 124 41.51 -17.33 8.16
CA HIS A 124 40.28 -17.88 8.70
C HIS A 124 39.31 -16.80 9.14
N THR A 125 39.76 -15.71 9.73
CA THR A 125 38.95 -14.57 10.13
C THR A 125 38.32 -13.90 8.93
N ILE A 126 39.09 -13.73 7.84
CA ILE A 126 38.60 -13.14 6.58
C ILE A 126 37.48 -13.99 5.98
N TYR A 127 37.67 -15.30 5.87
CA TYR A 127 36.61 -16.19 5.33
C TYR A 127 35.32 -16.13 6.14
N ILE A 128 35.42 -16.00 7.48
CA ILE A 128 34.23 -15.86 8.35
C ILE A 128 33.51 -14.52 8.04
N ILE A 129 34.27 -13.42 7.88
CA ILE A 129 33.69 -12.10 7.59
C ILE A 129 33.03 -12.10 6.18
N GLU A 130 33.69 -12.70 5.18
CA GLU A 130 33.16 -12.83 3.83
C GLU A 130 31.89 -13.71 3.78
N LEU A 131 31.85 -14.79 4.53
CA LEU A 131 30.68 -15.65 4.68
C LEU A 131 29.51 -14.86 5.29
N PHE A 132 29.79 -14.03 6.30
CA PHE A 132 28.78 -13.18 6.91
C PHE A 132 28.29 -12.09 5.94
N ALA A 133 29.18 -11.49 5.16
CA ALA A 133 28.84 -10.51 4.12
C ALA A 133 27.97 -11.15 3.02
N MET A 134 28.28 -12.38 2.59
CA MET A 134 27.44 -13.14 1.66
C MET A 134 26.04 -13.42 2.24
N GLY A 135 25.96 -13.83 3.50
CA GLY A 135 24.69 -14.00 4.20
C GLY A 135 23.88 -12.69 4.24
N SER A 136 24.55 -11.57 4.47
CA SER A 136 23.94 -10.23 4.43
C SER A 136 23.40 -9.86 3.02
N MET A 137 24.11 -10.23 1.94
CA MET A 137 23.62 -10.05 0.58
C MET A 137 22.37 -10.88 0.30
N VAL A 138 22.37 -12.15 0.71
CA VAL A 138 21.20 -13.03 0.58
C VAL A 138 20.00 -12.44 1.32
N TYR A 139 20.21 -11.98 2.55
CA TYR A 139 19.18 -11.32 3.35
C TYR A 139 18.63 -10.06 2.64
N MET A 140 19.49 -9.21 2.05
CA MET A 140 19.08 -8.06 1.26
C MET A 140 18.16 -8.47 0.10
N VAL A 141 18.52 -9.51 -0.65
CA VAL A 141 17.72 -10.00 -1.78
C VAL A 141 16.34 -10.47 -1.31
N ILE A 142 16.28 -11.24 -0.23
CA ILE A 142 15.01 -11.70 0.37
C ILE A 142 14.14 -10.51 0.76
N CYS A 143 14.69 -9.49 1.43
CA CYS A 143 13.97 -8.28 1.82
C CYS A 143 13.41 -7.50 0.62
N ILE A 144 14.16 -7.41 -0.48
CA ILE A 144 13.71 -6.77 -1.72
C ILE A 144 12.53 -7.54 -2.32
N PHE A 145 12.61 -8.88 -2.40
CA PHE A 145 11.52 -9.71 -2.92
C PHE A 145 10.27 -9.60 -2.06
N GLU A 146 10.41 -9.69 -0.74
CA GLU A 146 9.30 -9.54 0.20
C GLU A 146 8.60 -8.18 0.02
N THR A 147 9.35 -7.08 0.00
CA THR A 147 8.78 -5.73 -0.16
C THR A 147 8.08 -5.58 -1.52
N ARG A 148 8.65 -6.12 -2.59
CA ARG A 148 8.01 -6.13 -3.93
C ARG A 148 6.70 -6.92 -3.93
N TYR A 149 6.68 -8.06 -3.25
CA TYR A 149 5.48 -8.89 -3.12
C TYR A 149 4.37 -8.14 -2.36
N GLN A 150 4.70 -7.50 -1.23
CA GLN A 150 3.77 -6.71 -0.44
C GLN A 150 3.18 -5.54 -1.25
N LEU A 151 4.02 -4.78 -1.97
CA LEU A 151 3.57 -3.69 -2.85
C LEU A 151 2.66 -4.20 -3.98
N LYS A 152 2.95 -5.37 -4.55
CA LYS A 152 2.08 -6.00 -5.55
C LYS A 152 0.72 -6.36 -4.96
N LYS A 153 0.69 -6.97 -3.77
CA LYS A 153 -0.55 -7.35 -3.08
C LYS A 153 -1.45 -6.13 -2.81
N VAL A 154 -0.89 -5.03 -2.31
CA VAL A 154 -1.64 -3.79 -2.08
C VAL A 154 -2.19 -3.22 -3.38
N ARG A 155 -1.41 -3.24 -4.47
CA ARG A 155 -1.87 -2.79 -5.78
C ARG A 155 -3.05 -3.61 -6.31
N THR A 156 -2.99 -4.93 -6.15
CA THR A 156 -4.09 -5.82 -6.55
C THR A 156 -5.33 -5.53 -5.72
N GLY A 157 -5.23 -5.44 -4.39
CA GLY A 157 -6.36 -5.11 -3.52
C GLY A 157 -6.99 -3.75 -3.82
N TYR A 158 -6.17 -2.74 -4.18
CA TYR A 158 -6.69 -1.45 -4.64
C TYR A 158 -7.54 -1.57 -5.92
N GLN A 159 -7.07 -2.35 -6.90
CA GLN A 159 -7.77 -2.55 -8.15
C GLN A 159 -9.06 -3.36 -7.98
N GLU A 160 -9.03 -4.40 -7.15
CA GLU A 160 -10.20 -5.22 -6.84
C GLU A 160 -11.28 -4.38 -6.15
N LEU A 161 -10.93 -3.59 -5.14
CA LEU A 161 -11.90 -2.72 -4.50
C LEU A 161 -12.49 -1.71 -5.48
N LYS A 162 -11.66 -1.06 -6.29
CA LYS A 162 -12.13 -0.12 -7.30
C LYS A 162 -13.11 -0.77 -8.29
N ASN A 163 -12.86 -2.04 -8.66
CA ASN A 163 -13.77 -2.78 -9.52
C ASN A 163 -15.10 -3.08 -8.82
N ASN A 164 -15.10 -3.41 -7.54
CA ASN A 164 -16.34 -3.69 -6.79
C ASN A 164 -17.26 -2.45 -6.72
N TYR A 165 -16.69 -1.24 -6.73
CA TYR A 165 -17.50 -0.02 -6.77
C TYR A 165 -18.08 0.31 -8.16
N LYS A 166 -17.63 -0.35 -9.24
CA LYS A 166 -18.19 -0.14 -10.59
C LYS A 166 -19.64 -0.60 -10.72
N ASP A 167 -20.06 -1.52 -9.87
CA ASP A 167 -21.43 -2.03 -9.88
C ASP A 167 -22.41 -1.05 -9.20
N VAL A 168 -21.89 -0.09 -8.43
CA VAL A 168 -22.69 0.84 -7.61
C VAL A 168 -22.55 2.29 -8.06
N LEU A 169 -21.38 2.67 -8.57
CA LEU A 169 -21.04 4.03 -9.00
C LEU A 169 -20.84 4.10 -10.52
N SER A 170 -21.24 5.21 -11.10
CA SER A 170 -20.91 5.52 -12.50
C SER A 170 -19.41 5.74 -12.70
N ASP A 171 -18.92 5.61 -13.93
CA ASP A 171 -17.51 5.83 -14.27
C ASP A 171 -17.00 7.24 -13.90
N LEU A 172 -17.86 8.25 -13.96
CA LEU A 172 -17.53 9.63 -13.55
C LEU A 172 -17.38 9.73 -12.05
N GLU A 173 -18.30 9.16 -11.28
CA GLU A 173 -18.24 9.16 -9.81
C GLU A 173 -17.05 8.37 -9.29
N ILE A 174 -16.69 7.27 -9.93
CA ILE A 174 -15.47 6.51 -9.61
C ILE A 174 -14.22 7.37 -9.82
N LYS A 175 -14.13 8.06 -10.96
CA LYS A 175 -12.99 8.94 -11.24
C LYS A 175 -12.86 10.04 -10.18
N GLU A 176 -13.96 10.65 -9.79
CA GLU A 176 -13.98 11.67 -8.73
C GLU A 176 -13.62 11.08 -7.37
N ALA A 177 -14.29 9.99 -6.95
CA ALA A 177 -14.10 9.39 -5.63
C ALA A 177 -12.67 8.88 -5.44
N PHE A 178 -12.07 8.30 -6.48
CA PHE A 178 -10.70 7.81 -6.49
C PHE A 178 -9.66 8.85 -6.93
N GLN A 179 -10.08 10.12 -7.14
CA GLN A 179 -9.21 11.23 -7.55
C GLN A 179 -8.29 10.87 -8.74
N GLU A 180 -8.87 10.22 -9.77
CA GLU A 180 -8.15 9.73 -10.96
C GLU A 180 -6.94 8.82 -10.65
N ASP A 181 -6.96 8.15 -9.51
CA ASP A 181 -5.86 7.34 -8.96
C ASP A 181 -4.57 8.12 -8.66
N LYS A 182 -4.63 9.45 -8.62
CA LYS A 182 -3.43 10.30 -8.51
C LYS A 182 -2.64 10.00 -7.24
N LEU A 183 -3.31 10.00 -6.08
CA LEU A 183 -2.66 9.72 -4.79
C LEU A 183 -2.01 8.34 -4.76
N PHE A 184 -2.71 7.32 -5.25
CA PHE A 184 -2.17 5.96 -5.31
C PHE A 184 -0.98 5.85 -6.26
N LYS A 185 -1.06 6.47 -7.45
CA LYS A 185 0.03 6.45 -8.44
C LYS A 185 1.29 7.14 -7.90
N GLU A 186 1.12 8.29 -7.25
CA GLU A 186 2.23 9.04 -6.62
C GLU A 186 2.87 8.23 -5.49
N ALA A 187 2.07 7.68 -4.56
CA ALA A 187 2.57 6.84 -3.48
C ALA A 187 3.31 5.61 -4.01
N ASN A 188 2.75 4.90 -4.98
CA ASN A 188 3.37 3.72 -5.58
C ASN A 188 4.67 4.05 -6.35
N LYS A 189 4.73 5.20 -7.03
CA LYS A 189 5.96 5.68 -7.69
C LYS A 189 7.03 6.01 -6.66
N SER A 190 6.67 6.74 -5.59
CA SER A 190 7.58 7.07 -4.50
C SER A 190 8.11 5.82 -3.81
N ALA A 191 7.24 4.85 -3.52
CA ALA A 191 7.62 3.58 -2.91
C ALA A 191 8.60 2.78 -3.77
N LYS A 192 8.37 2.70 -5.08
CA LYS A 192 9.29 2.03 -6.01
C LYS A 192 10.65 2.71 -6.07
N ASN A 193 10.66 4.04 -6.15
CA ASN A 193 11.91 4.81 -6.18
C ASN A 193 12.67 4.66 -4.85
N GLY A 194 11.96 4.70 -3.73
CA GLY A 194 12.53 4.45 -2.41
C GLY A 194 13.13 3.05 -2.29
N LEU A 195 12.40 2.02 -2.73
CA LEU A 195 12.89 0.64 -2.75
C LEU A 195 14.19 0.51 -3.56
N ILE A 196 14.24 1.07 -4.77
CA ILE A 196 15.43 1.03 -5.63
C ILE A 196 16.57 1.81 -4.97
N GLY A 197 16.33 3.04 -4.54
CA GLY A 197 17.34 3.90 -3.93
C GLY A 197 17.99 3.24 -2.70
N TRP A 198 17.18 2.77 -1.75
CA TRP A 198 17.70 2.11 -0.53
C TRP A 198 18.37 0.76 -0.82
N SER A 199 17.92 0.02 -1.84
CA SER A 199 18.60 -1.21 -2.26
C SER A 199 20.00 -0.93 -2.84
N ILE A 200 20.15 0.15 -3.60
CA ILE A 200 21.45 0.57 -4.14
C ILE A 200 22.38 1.00 -2.99
N VAL A 201 21.90 1.83 -2.05
CA VAL A 201 22.67 2.25 -0.87
C VAL A 201 23.11 1.04 -0.06
N TRP A 202 22.23 0.08 0.17
CA TRP A 202 22.53 -1.15 0.90
C TRP A 202 23.62 -1.98 0.20
N GLY A 203 23.45 -2.23 -1.10
CA GLY A 203 24.45 -2.96 -1.92
C GLY A 203 25.80 -2.25 -1.94
N ALA A 204 25.81 -0.92 -2.11
CA ALA A 204 27.04 -0.12 -2.08
C ALA A 204 27.73 -0.18 -0.72
N THR A 205 26.99 -0.16 0.39
CA THR A 205 27.54 -0.29 1.73
C THR A 205 28.20 -1.66 1.97
N LEU A 206 27.54 -2.75 1.51
CA LEU A 206 28.12 -4.10 1.60
C LEU A 206 29.39 -4.23 0.77
N LEU A 207 29.36 -3.69 -0.45
CA LEU A 207 30.52 -3.69 -1.34
C LEU A 207 31.70 -2.89 -0.74
N LEU A 208 31.40 -1.72 -0.17
CA LEU A 208 32.41 -0.92 0.52
C LEU A 208 33.01 -1.66 1.72
N CYS A 209 32.18 -2.35 2.53
CA CYS A 209 32.69 -3.18 3.62
C CYS A 209 33.65 -4.26 3.13
N ILE A 210 33.34 -4.96 2.04
CA ILE A 210 34.22 -5.98 1.44
C ILE A 210 35.54 -5.34 0.96
N LEU A 211 35.47 -4.22 0.23
CA LEU A 211 36.66 -3.51 -0.25
C LEU A 211 37.57 -3.04 0.89
N VAL A 212 37.00 -2.53 2.00
CA VAL A 212 37.78 -2.13 3.18
C VAL A 212 38.50 -3.34 3.76
N ILE A 213 37.84 -4.48 3.90
CA ILE A 213 38.45 -5.70 4.43
C ILE A 213 39.59 -6.16 3.51
N GLU A 214 39.39 -6.19 2.21
CA GLU A 214 40.42 -6.57 1.24
C GLU A 214 41.63 -5.62 1.24
N PHE A 215 41.37 -4.31 1.41
CA PHE A 215 42.46 -3.33 1.51
C PHE A 215 43.42 -3.60 2.71
N PHE A 216 42.85 -4.06 3.84
CA PHE A 216 43.68 -4.42 5.04
C PHE A 216 44.32 -5.81 4.94
N THR A 217 43.96 -6.63 3.94
CA THR A 217 44.35 -8.04 3.87
C THR A 217 45.14 -8.38 2.60
N THR A 218 46.00 -7.48 2.15
CA THR A 218 46.87 -7.67 0.94
C THR A 218 47.13 -9.14 0.61
N ASN A 219 46.50 -9.65 -0.49
CA ASN A 219 46.71 -10.92 -1.21
C ASN A 219 45.80 -12.13 -0.93
N HIS A 220 44.72 -12.05 -0.14
CA HIS A 220 43.92 -13.25 0.17
C HIS A 220 42.38 -13.07 0.14
N GLY A 221 41.84 -12.02 -0.48
CA GLY A 221 40.40 -11.78 -0.52
C GLY A 221 39.67 -12.51 -1.65
N VAL A 222 38.34 -12.68 -1.51
CA VAL A 222 37.47 -13.30 -2.53
C VAL A 222 37.47 -12.51 -3.83
N LEU A 223 37.62 -11.18 -3.80
CA LEU A 223 37.72 -10.38 -5.04
C LEU A 223 38.98 -10.70 -5.81
N VAL A 224 40.11 -10.90 -5.14
CA VAL A 224 41.37 -11.33 -5.77
C VAL A 224 41.19 -12.73 -6.38
N TRP A 225 40.58 -13.66 -5.63
CA TRP A 225 40.30 -15.01 -6.13
C TRP A 225 39.27 -15.00 -7.30
N LEU A 226 38.23 -14.19 -7.24
CA LEU A 226 37.28 -14.00 -8.35
C LEU A 226 37.97 -13.38 -9.58
N TRP A 227 38.83 -12.37 -9.36
CA TRP A 227 39.60 -11.75 -10.43
C TRP A 227 40.51 -12.75 -11.14
N ASP A 228 41.28 -13.52 -10.38
CA ASP A 228 42.15 -14.57 -10.90
C ASP A 228 41.36 -15.64 -11.66
N LYS A 229 40.20 -16.04 -11.16
CA LYS A 229 39.34 -17.00 -11.86
C LYS A 229 38.68 -16.46 -13.10
N CYS A 230 38.20 -15.23 -13.07
CA CYS A 230 37.67 -14.54 -14.26
C CYS A 230 38.79 -14.30 -15.30
N TYR A 231 39.97 -13.93 -14.87
CA TYR A 231 41.12 -13.73 -15.72
C TYR A 231 41.58 -15.02 -16.38
N THR A 232 41.65 -16.12 -15.64
CA THR A 232 41.99 -17.46 -16.18
C THR A 232 40.92 -17.98 -17.15
N LEU A 233 39.61 -17.75 -16.88
CA LEU A 233 38.55 -18.09 -17.80
C LEU A 233 38.61 -17.25 -19.11
N PHE A 234 38.92 -15.97 -18.97
CA PHE A 234 39.08 -15.08 -20.14
C PHE A 234 40.26 -15.44 -21.01
N ILE A 235 41.37 -15.89 -20.40
CA ILE A 235 42.56 -16.37 -21.18
C ILE A 235 42.31 -17.74 -21.81
N ALA A 236 41.56 -18.63 -21.11
CA ALA A 236 41.23 -19.95 -21.64
C ALA A 236 40.17 -19.92 -22.77
N SER A 237 39.49 -18.78 -22.96
CA SER A 237 38.52 -18.57 -24.05
C SER A 237 39.12 -17.92 -25.32
N LYS A 238 40.44 -17.62 -25.32
CA LYS A 238 41.20 -17.19 -26.44
C LYS A 238 42.09 -18.31 -26.99
#